data_d1cf0599f1c49ae2f37c2b914a9046df
#
_entry.id   d1cf0599f1c49ae2f37c2b914a9046df
#
_cell.length_a   1.000
_cell.length_b   1.000
_cell.length_c   1.000
_cell.angle_alpha   90.00
_cell.angle_beta   90.00
_cell.angle_gamma   90.00
#
_symmetry.space_group_name_H-M   'P 1'
#
loop_
_entity.id
_entity.type
_entity.pdbx_description
1 polymer ?
#
loop_
_entity_poly.entity_id
_entity_poly.type
_entity_poly.pdbx_seq_one_letter_code
_entity_poly.pdbx_strand_id
1 'polypeptide(L)'
;MDFNLVRLVITVRIDSDIADSLALFGIHSCFADAFRRVCGCRGTHDRNCPCSRNFSQSLSTDPAAVRRYQKPPLPFTFSLPQLPLPPNRGREVEISLTLVGSAIQYLSLYLSALKLTLSSFGPAGRYVAQPVTAEAVDYYGVRSPVWEAGREVDEKNLILLSADGIQQAFPLTPDGVRLRLVTPLRLLSGGKPVRELTFSLLVRALIRRITALAYYYGYYEMDMDFKWLAERSREISCMDGDFFWQGDTGKYAGILGSGTFSGVLNEFHPFLLLGEYLQCGKGAAYGYGQFLLEKSSGELS
;
A
#
# COMPACT_ATOMS: atom_id res chain seq x y z
N MET A 1 11.24 14.74 -2.33
CA MET A 1 10.00 14.27 -3.00
C MET A 1 8.82 15.01 -2.41
N ASP A 2 8.10 15.80 -3.19
CA ASP A 2 7.07 16.70 -2.66
C ASP A 2 5.65 16.19 -2.96
N PHE A 3 5.19 15.22 -2.20
CA PHE A 3 3.79 14.80 -2.16
C PHE A 3 3.41 14.27 -0.77
N ASN A 4 2.14 14.36 -0.45
CA ASN A 4 1.61 14.06 0.87
C ASN A 4 0.88 12.72 0.91
N LEU A 5 0.93 12.09 2.07
CA LEU A 5 0.22 10.87 2.44
C LEU A 5 -0.59 11.11 3.72
N VAL A 6 -1.64 10.34 3.91
CA VAL A 6 -2.27 10.11 5.20
C VAL A 6 -2.25 8.62 5.46
N ARG A 7 -1.76 8.19 6.61
CA ARG A 7 -1.86 6.81 7.07
C ARG A 7 -2.85 6.72 8.23
N LEU A 8 -3.81 5.84 8.07
CA LEU A 8 -4.79 5.52 9.10
C LEU A 8 -4.58 4.10 9.60
N VAL A 9 -4.75 3.90 10.89
CA VAL A 9 -5.01 2.59 11.49
C VAL A 9 -6.50 2.52 11.81
N ILE A 10 -7.17 1.51 11.31
CA ILE A 10 -8.62 1.32 11.43
C ILE A 10 -8.85 0.05 12.22
N THR A 11 -9.48 0.18 13.39
CA THR A 11 -9.93 -0.95 14.17
C THR A 11 -11.20 -1.53 13.55
N VAL A 12 -11.17 -2.81 13.26
CA VAL A 12 -12.27 -3.55 12.65
C VAL A 12 -12.71 -4.66 13.60
N ARG A 13 -13.98 -4.65 14.00
CA ARG A 13 -14.57 -5.73 14.79
C ARG A 13 -15.12 -6.80 13.86
N ILE A 14 -14.77 -8.05 14.13
CA ILE A 14 -15.24 -9.22 13.39
C ILE A 14 -16.57 -9.67 13.98
N ASP A 15 -17.64 -9.67 13.20
CA ASP A 15 -19.00 -10.01 13.68
C ASP A 15 -19.44 -11.44 13.27
N SER A 16 -18.61 -12.17 12.49
CA SER A 16 -18.86 -13.56 12.09
C SER A 16 -17.61 -14.42 12.26
N ASP A 17 -17.79 -15.73 12.39
CA ASP A 17 -16.66 -16.65 12.35
C ASP A 17 -16.11 -16.77 10.93
N ILE A 18 -14.83 -16.50 10.78
CA ILE A 18 -14.11 -16.49 9.51
C ILE A 18 -13.14 -17.68 9.51
N ALA A 19 -13.35 -18.59 8.58
CA ALA A 19 -12.54 -19.82 8.45
C ALA A 19 -11.27 -19.65 7.60
N ASP A 20 -11.16 -18.52 6.88
CA ASP A 20 -10.01 -18.21 6.01
C ASP A 20 -9.18 -17.06 6.61
N SER A 21 -7.95 -17.36 6.98
CA SER A 21 -7.02 -16.35 7.55
C SER A 21 -6.74 -15.19 6.59
N LEU A 22 -6.94 -15.39 5.28
CA LEU A 22 -6.71 -14.40 4.24
C LEU A 22 -8.01 -13.72 3.75
N ALA A 23 -9.13 -13.94 4.44
CA ALA A 23 -10.45 -13.44 4.02
C ALA A 23 -10.48 -11.93 3.79
N LEU A 24 -9.76 -11.13 4.59
CA LEU A 24 -9.70 -9.67 4.41
C LEU A 24 -9.12 -9.27 3.04
N PHE A 25 -8.22 -10.04 2.46
CA PHE A 25 -7.71 -9.79 1.11
C PHE A 25 -8.80 -9.90 0.03
N GLY A 26 -9.94 -10.49 0.36
CA GLY A 26 -11.12 -10.56 -0.50
C GLY A 26 -11.76 -9.20 -0.77
N ILE A 27 -11.51 -8.17 0.03
CA ILE A 27 -12.06 -6.80 -0.17
C ILE A 27 -11.73 -6.23 -1.55
N HIS A 28 -10.62 -6.66 -2.18
CA HIS A 28 -10.23 -6.21 -3.51
C HIS A 28 -11.30 -6.44 -4.59
N SER A 29 -12.17 -7.42 -4.41
CA SER A 29 -13.20 -7.80 -5.39
C SER A 29 -14.47 -6.94 -5.31
N CYS A 30 -14.71 -6.25 -4.19
CA CYS A 30 -15.96 -5.52 -3.95
C CYS A 30 -15.76 -4.05 -3.52
N PHE A 31 -14.54 -3.66 -3.11
CA PHE A 31 -14.29 -2.32 -2.58
C PHE A 31 -14.56 -1.20 -3.61
N ALA A 32 -14.15 -1.38 -4.86
CA ALA A 32 -14.40 -0.39 -5.91
C ALA A 32 -15.90 -0.19 -6.17
N ASP A 33 -16.69 -1.27 -6.12
CA ASP A 33 -18.15 -1.20 -6.28
C ASP A 33 -18.82 -0.57 -5.06
N ALA A 34 -18.34 -0.89 -3.85
CA ALA A 34 -18.80 -0.24 -2.62
C ALA A 34 -18.52 1.28 -2.67
N PHE A 35 -17.35 1.68 -3.11
CA PHE A 35 -17.00 3.10 -3.27
C PHE A 35 -17.91 3.80 -4.29
N ARG A 36 -18.21 3.16 -5.44
CA ARG A 36 -19.14 3.70 -6.42
C ARG A 36 -20.56 3.89 -5.84
N ARG A 37 -21.03 2.93 -5.06
CA ARG A 37 -22.36 3.02 -4.39
C ARG A 37 -22.40 4.16 -3.40
N VAL A 38 -21.40 4.31 -2.57
CA VAL A 38 -21.31 5.35 -1.54
C VAL A 38 -21.24 6.74 -2.17
N CYS A 39 -20.47 6.94 -3.24
CA CYS A 39 -20.41 8.23 -3.92
C CYS A 39 -21.60 8.52 -4.85
N GLY A 40 -22.61 7.64 -4.92
CA GLY A 40 -23.81 7.82 -5.76
C GLY A 40 -23.54 7.79 -7.26
N CYS A 41 -22.43 7.21 -7.70
CA CYS A 41 -22.04 7.17 -9.10
C CYS A 41 -22.96 6.23 -9.92
N ARG A 42 -23.69 6.78 -10.89
CA ARG A 42 -24.66 6.05 -11.73
C ARG A 42 -24.07 5.54 -13.06
N GLY A 43 -22.75 5.43 -13.18
CA GLY A 43 -22.10 4.86 -14.37
C GLY A 43 -21.68 5.87 -15.47
N THR A 44 -22.25 7.05 -15.51
CA THR A 44 -21.76 8.16 -16.36
C THR A 44 -20.67 8.89 -15.60
N HIS A 45 -19.42 8.50 -15.84
CA HIS A 45 -18.27 9.08 -15.12
C HIS A 45 -17.92 10.45 -15.71
N ASP A 46 -18.30 11.52 -15.04
CA ASP A 46 -17.65 12.80 -15.21
C ASP A 46 -16.19 12.69 -14.71
N ARG A 47 -15.27 13.40 -15.35
CA ARG A 47 -13.85 13.47 -14.94
C ARG A 47 -13.67 13.95 -13.49
N ASN A 48 -14.65 14.67 -12.94
CA ASN A 48 -14.67 15.16 -11.56
C ASN A 48 -15.29 14.18 -10.55
N CYS A 49 -15.86 13.07 -11.00
CA CYS A 49 -16.43 12.07 -10.11
C CYS A 49 -15.32 11.45 -9.23
N PRO A 50 -15.53 11.33 -7.90
CA PRO A 50 -14.60 10.65 -7.01
C PRO A 50 -14.19 9.26 -7.48
N CYS A 51 -15.12 8.49 -8.07
CA CYS A 51 -14.83 7.17 -8.64
C CYS A 51 -13.85 7.23 -9.79
N SER A 52 -14.02 8.17 -10.74
CA SER A 52 -13.11 8.36 -11.85
C SER A 52 -11.72 8.69 -11.36
N ARG A 53 -11.60 9.63 -10.45
CA ARG A 53 -10.32 10.09 -9.91
C ARG A 53 -9.57 9.01 -9.13
N ASN A 54 -10.27 8.10 -8.46
CA ASN A 54 -9.63 7.09 -7.61
C ASN A 54 -9.49 5.72 -8.28
N PHE A 55 -10.39 5.33 -9.19
CA PHE A 55 -10.38 3.98 -9.79
C PHE A 55 -10.20 3.96 -11.31
N SER A 56 -10.44 5.09 -11.98
CA SER A 56 -10.42 5.17 -13.45
C SER A 56 -9.70 6.43 -13.92
N GLN A 57 -8.64 6.84 -13.21
CA GLN A 57 -7.82 7.99 -13.58
C GLN A 57 -7.33 7.84 -15.02
N SER A 58 -7.59 8.85 -15.85
CA SER A 58 -7.15 8.89 -17.24
C SER A 58 -5.63 8.95 -17.35
N LEU A 59 -5.10 8.39 -18.43
CA LEU A 59 -3.69 8.61 -18.77
C LEU A 59 -3.41 10.09 -18.98
N SER A 60 -2.18 10.49 -18.74
CA SER A 60 -1.72 11.84 -19.09
C SER A 60 -1.91 12.10 -20.59
N THR A 61 -2.15 13.35 -20.95
CA THR A 61 -2.15 13.78 -22.35
C THR A 61 -0.74 14.00 -22.89
N ASP A 62 0.26 14.06 -22.00
CA ASP A 62 1.68 14.15 -22.37
C ASP A 62 2.23 12.76 -22.74
N PRO A 63 2.68 12.55 -23.99
CA PRO A 63 3.25 11.27 -24.42
C PRO A 63 4.52 10.87 -23.66
N ALA A 64 5.31 11.82 -23.18
CA ALA A 64 6.51 11.54 -22.37
C ALA A 64 6.12 10.99 -21.00
N ALA A 65 5.13 11.60 -20.35
CA ALA A 65 4.58 11.13 -19.09
C ALA A 65 3.94 9.73 -19.22
N VAL A 66 3.21 9.46 -20.31
CA VAL A 66 2.63 8.12 -20.56
C VAL A 66 3.72 7.05 -20.71
N ARG A 67 4.83 7.35 -21.38
CA ARG A 67 5.96 6.42 -21.50
C ARG A 67 6.62 6.16 -20.15
N ARG A 68 6.76 7.20 -19.31
CA ARG A 68 7.44 7.17 -18.01
C ARG A 68 6.59 6.50 -16.94
N TYR A 69 5.33 6.90 -16.79
CA TYR A 69 4.46 6.51 -15.67
C TYR A 69 3.44 5.42 -16.02
N GLN A 70 3.27 5.12 -17.32
CA GLN A 70 2.33 4.10 -17.80
C GLN A 70 0.90 4.30 -17.26
N LYS A 71 0.26 3.21 -16.81
CA LYS A 71 -1.08 3.26 -16.24
C LYS A 71 -1.07 3.86 -14.82
N PRO A 72 -1.96 4.84 -14.52
CA PRO A 72 -2.11 5.36 -13.15
C PRO A 72 -2.38 4.22 -12.15
N PRO A 73 -1.60 4.13 -11.05
CA PRO A 73 -1.91 3.20 -9.97
C PRO A 73 -3.11 3.71 -9.16
N LEU A 74 -3.72 2.83 -8.36
CA LEU A 74 -4.73 3.27 -7.38
C LEU A 74 -4.06 4.12 -6.29
N PRO A 75 -4.66 5.27 -5.88
CA PRO A 75 -4.05 6.24 -4.96
C PRO A 75 -4.19 5.87 -3.49
N PHE A 76 -4.36 4.62 -3.21
CA PHE A 76 -4.46 4.09 -1.86
C PHE A 76 -3.73 2.77 -1.71
N THR A 77 -3.51 2.39 -0.46
CA THR A 77 -2.92 1.11 -0.10
C THR A 77 -3.53 0.62 1.22
N PHE A 78 -4.07 -0.57 1.22
CA PHE A 78 -4.43 -1.28 2.44
C PHE A 78 -3.25 -2.12 2.93
N SER A 79 -3.03 -2.16 4.25
CA SER A 79 -2.23 -3.19 4.90
C SER A 79 -3.19 -4.06 5.71
N LEU A 80 -3.27 -5.33 5.32
CA LEU A 80 -4.26 -6.26 5.85
C LEU A 80 -3.55 -7.35 6.65
N PRO A 81 -3.97 -7.61 7.90
CA PRO A 81 -3.43 -8.70 8.69
C PRO A 81 -3.98 -10.04 8.21
N GLN A 82 -3.24 -11.10 8.48
CA GLN A 82 -3.79 -12.44 8.48
C GLN A 82 -4.66 -12.60 9.73
N LEU A 83 -5.89 -13.08 9.54
CA LEU A 83 -6.77 -13.36 10.67
C LEU A 83 -6.33 -14.61 11.42
N PRO A 84 -6.40 -14.63 12.75
CA PRO A 84 -6.22 -15.86 13.49
C PRO A 84 -7.30 -16.89 13.07
N LEU A 85 -6.99 -18.17 13.19
CA LEU A 85 -7.97 -19.24 12.94
C LEU A 85 -9.16 -19.12 13.92
N PRO A 86 -10.37 -19.62 13.53
CA PRO A 86 -11.56 -19.55 14.36
C PRO A 86 -11.37 -20.15 15.77
N PRO A 87 -12.11 -19.64 16.79
CA PRO A 87 -13.14 -18.61 16.69
C PRO A 87 -12.56 -17.19 16.69
N ASN A 88 -13.04 -16.33 15.79
CA ASN A 88 -12.62 -14.93 15.70
C ASN A 88 -13.76 -13.90 15.83
N ARG A 89 -15.01 -14.38 16.00
CA ARG A 89 -16.16 -13.50 16.26
C ARG A 89 -15.99 -12.71 17.55
N GLY A 90 -16.27 -11.41 17.48
CA GLY A 90 -16.09 -10.47 18.58
C GLY A 90 -14.66 -9.95 18.75
N ARG A 91 -13.68 -10.45 17.98
CA ARG A 91 -12.31 -9.92 18.00
C ARG A 91 -12.21 -8.63 17.21
N GLU A 92 -11.30 -7.80 17.64
CA GLU A 92 -10.87 -6.62 16.91
C GLU A 92 -9.52 -6.90 16.25
N VAL A 93 -9.38 -6.41 15.02
CA VAL A 93 -8.16 -6.46 14.23
C VAL A 93 -7.87 -5.08 13.66
N GLU A 94 -6.62 -4.75 13.51
CA GLU A 94 -6.21 -3.50 12.89
C GLU A 94 -5.91 -3.72 11.41
N ILE A 95 -6.44 -2.85 10.57
CA ILE A 95 -6.04 -2.70 9.17
C ILE A 95 -5.49 -1.29 8.99
N SER A 96 -4.54 -1.10 8.07
CA SER A 96 -4.10 0.26 7.74
C SER A 96 -4.60 0.65 6.37
N LEU A 97 -4.89 1.95 6.21
CA LEU A 97 -5.22 2.59 4.94
C LEU A 97 -4.28 3.79 4.74
N THR A 98 -3.49 3.75 3.68
CA THR A 98 -2.70 4.90 3.23
C THR A 98 -3.36 5.53 2.02
N LEU A 99 -3.62 6.84 2.06
CA LEU A 99 -4.14 7.65 0.96
C LEU A 99 -3.05 8.58 0.44
N VAL A 100 -3.00 8.79 -0.88
CA VAL A 100 -1.95 9.57 -1.54
C VAL A 100 -2.53 10.83 -2.18
N GLY A 101 -1.93 11.97 -1.86
CA GLY A 101 -2.19 13.25 -2.52
C GLY A 101 -3.66 13.61 -2.61
N SER A 102 -4.17 13.84 -3.80
CA SER A 102 -5.57 14.24 -4.03
C SER A 102 -6.62 13.23 -3.57
N ALA A 103 -6.25 11.97 -3.28
CA ALA A 103 -7.19 11.00 -2.73
C ALA A 103 -7.58 11.29 -1.27
N ILE A 104 -6.76 12.04 -0.53
CA ILE A 104 -6.99 12.38 0.88
C ILE A 104 -8.32 13.12 1.08
N GLN A 105 -8.71 13.99 0.15
CA GLN A 105 -9.98 14.72 0.21
C GLN A 105 -11.23 13.80 0.21
N TYR A 106 -11.07 12.54 -0.16
CA TYR A 106 -12.16 11.56 -0.22
C TYR A 106 -12.18 10.58 0.97
N LEU A 107 -11.46 10.90 2.06
CA LEU A 107 -11.32 10.03 3.22
C LEU A 107 -12.67 9.50 3.74
N SER A 108 -13.68 10.37 3.90
CA SER A 108 -15.02 9.97 4.35
C SER A 108 -15.68 8.94 3.42
N LEU A 109 -15.45 9.05 2.10
CA LEU A 109 -15.94 8.06 1.12
C LEU A 109 -15.20 6.74 1.24
N TYR A 110 -13.88 6.77 1.50
CA TYR A 110 -13.08 5.55 1.73
C TYR A 110 -13.55 4.78 2.97
N LEU A 111 -13.79 5.46 4.09
CA LEU A 111 -14.29 4.85 5.33
C LEU A 111 -15.70 4.28 5.13
N SER A 112 -16.58 5.03 4.47
CA SER A 112 -17.94 4.58 4.16
C SER A 112 -17.97 3.39 3.21
N ALA A 113 -17.09 3.39 2.19
CA ALA A 113 -16.94 2.26 1.27
C ALA A 113 -16.36 1.03 1.98
N LEU A 114 -15.42 1.22 2.89
CA LEU A 114 -14.87 0.13 3.71
C LEU A 114 -15.95 -0.48 4.61
N LYS A 115 -16.76 0.34 5.28
CA LYS A 115 -17.90 -0.12 6.08
C LYS A 115 -18.88 -0.94 5.24
N LEU A 116 -19.22 -0.46 4.05
CA LEU A 116 -20.11 -1.19 3.14
C LEU A 116 -19.48 -2.49 2.65
N THR A 117 -18.17 -2.48 2.34
CA THR A 117 -17.44 -3.67 1.91
C THR A 117 -17.41 -4.73 3.00
N LEU A 118 -17.12 -4.34 4.25
CA LEU A 118 -16.98 -5.26 5.37
C LEU A 118 -18.32 -5.78 5.88
N SER A 119 -19.43 -5.12 5.57
CA SER A 119 -20.78 -5.60 5.94
C SER A 119 -21.16 -6.91 5.23
N SER A 120 -20.48 -7.27 4.14
CA SER A 120 -20.69 -8.52 3.40
C SER A 120 -19.48 -8.80 2.52
N PHE A 121 -18.52 -9.59 2.98
CA PHE A 121 -17.28 -9.90 2.27
C PHE A 121 -16.95 -11.40 2.28
N GLY A 122 -15.85 -11.76 1.61
CA GLY A 122 -15.43 -13.15 1.47
C GLY A 122 -16.29 -13.97 0.51
N PRO A 123 -16.18 -15.31 0.53
CA PRO A 123 -16.93 -16.18 -0.38
C PRO A 123 -18.44 -16.01 -0.24
N ALA A 124 -19.11 -15.64 -1.35
CA ALA A 124 -20.56 -15.38 -1.41
C ALA A 124 -21.05 -14.35 -0.35
N GLY A 125 -20.20 -13.42 0.11
CA GLY A 125 -20.59 -12.39 1.07
C GLY A 125 -20.91 -12.93 2.47
N ARG A 126 -20.35 -14.07 2.85
CA ARG A 126 -20.69 -14.75 4.12
C ARG A 126 -20.12 -14.09 5.36
N TYR A 127 -19.04 -13.34 5.24
CA TYR A 127 -18.37 -12.76 6.38
C TYR A 127 -18.86 -11.34 6.62
N VAL A 128 -18.97 -10.99 7.89
CA VAL A 128 -19.40 -9.68 8.36
C VAL A 128 -18.38 -9.15 9.36
N ALA A 129 -17.97 -7.92 9.14
CA ALA A 129 -17.16 -7.14 10.05
C ALA A 129 -17.52 -5.66 9.92
N GLN A 130 -17.11 -4.85 10.87
CA GLN A 130 -17.39 -3.42 10.82
C GLN A 130 -16.20 -2.62 11.35
N PRO A 131 -15.84 -1.52 10.69
CA PRO A 131 -14.88 -0.57 11.26
C PRO A 131 -15.51 0.13 12.45
N VAL A 132 -14.72 0.27 13.51
CA VAL A 132 -15.15 0.86 14.79
C VAL A 132 -14.53 2.24 14.98
N THR A 133 -13.21 2.33 14.78
CA THR A 133 -12.45 3.59 14.89
C THR A 133 -11.45 3.72 13.75
N ALA A 134 -11.01 4.93 13.48
CA ALA A 134 -9.87 5.22 12.61
C ALA A 134 -9.01 6.31 13.28
N GLU A 135 -7.71 6.07 13.31
CA GLU A 135 -6.70 6.95 13.89
C GLU A 135 -5.67 7.31 12.83
N ALA A 136 -5.33 8.60 12.70
CA ALA A 136 -4.21 9.04 11.90
C ALA A 136 -2.89 8.72 12.63
N VAL A 137 -1.86 8.35 11.87
CA VAL A 137 -0.57 7.92 12.42
C VAL A 137 0.53 8.83 11.89
N ASP A 138 1.35 9.38 12.79
CA ASP A 138 2.50 10.20 12.43
C ASP A 138 3.73 9.36 12.01
N TYR A 139 4.86 10.04 11.77
CA TYR A 139 6.13 9.41 11.40
C TYR A 139 6.65 8.40 12.43
N TYR A 140 6.34 8.61 13.72
CA TYR A 140 6.86 7.83 14.85
C TYR A 140 5.86 6.81 15.37
N GLY A 141 4.69 6.71 14.74
CA GLY A 141 3.63 5.78 15.13
C GLY A 141 2.68 6.32 16.19
N VAL A 142 2.76 7.62 16.53
CA VAL A 142 1.80 8.27 17.45
C VAL A 142 0.45 8.38 16.73
N ARG A 143 -0.61 8.04 17.44
CA ARG A 143 -1.97 7.95 16.88
C ARG A 143 -2.84 9.11 17.36
N SER A 144 -3.65 9.66 16.47
CA SER A 144 -4.65 10.70 16.73
C SER A 144 -6.01 10.24 16.22
N PRO A 145 -7.08 10.27 17.05
CA PRO A 145 -8.40 9.81 16.64
C PRO A 145 -8.98 10.73 15.55
N VAL A 146 -9.41 10.15 14.44
CA VAL A 146 -9.97 10.86 13.28
C VAL A 146 -11.43 10.51 13.08
N TRP A 147 -11.82 9.29 13.43
CA TRP A 147 -13.18 8.84 13.18
C TRP A 147 -13.58 7.72 14.16
N GLU A 148 -14.87 7.72 14.52
CA GLU A 148 -15.53 6.68 15.30
C GLU A 148 -16.87 6.31 14.64
N ALA A 149 -17.29 5.07 14.75
CA ALA A 149 -18.53 4.59 14.17
C ALA A 149 -19.74 5.41 14.66
N GLY A 150 -20.52 5.93 13.71
CA GLY A 150 -21.66 6.82 14.01
C GLY A 150 -21.35 8.30 14.09
N ARG A 151 -20.09 8.70 13.95
CA ARG A 151 -19.66 10.11 13.93
C ARG A 151 -19.13 10.52 12.56
N GLU A 152 -19.05 11.82 12.32
CA GLU A 152 -18.37 12.38 11.16
C GLU A 152 -16.85 12.30 11.35
N VAL A 153 -16.12 12.39 10.24
CA VAL A 153 -14.65 12.42 10.24
C VAL A 153 -14.18 13.76 10.81
N ASP A 154 -13.30 13.72 11.79
CA ASP A 154 -12.62 14.91 12.30
C ASP A 154 -11.35 15.19 11.51
N GLU A 155 -11.50 16.01 10.46
CA GLU A 155 -10.39 16.37 9.57
C GLU A 155 -9.31 17.21 10.28
N LYS A 156 -9.59 17.82 11.43
CA LYS A 156 -8.60 18.62 12.20
C LYS A 156 -7.51 17.74 12.81
N ASN A 157 -7.82 16.48 13.07
CA ASN A 157 -6.89 15.52 13.65
C ASN A 157 -6.13 14.71 12.55
N LEU A 158 -6.33 15.02 11.27
CA LEU A 158 -5.56 14.40 10.21
C LEU A 158 -4.09 14.80 10.27
N ILE A 159 -3.22 13.79 10.19
CA ILE A 159 -1.78 13.98 10.15
C ILE A 159 -1.32 13.76 8.70
N LEU A 160 -0.83 14.84 8.09
CA LEU A 160 -0.23 14.77 6.75
C LEU A 160 1.24 14.38 6.87
N LEU A 161 1.60 13.28 6.24
CA LEU A 161 2.97 12.82 6.10
C LEU A 161 3.51 13.29 4.75
N SER A 162 4.61 14.03 4.73
CA SER A 162 5.33 14.32 3.49
C SER A 162 6.33 13.22 3.18
N ALA A 163 6.57 12.96 1.91
CA ALA A 163 7.58 11.98 1.49
C ALA A 163 8.99 12.36 1.99
N ASP A 164 9.30 13.66 2.04
CA ASP A 164 10.57 14.16 2.60
C ASP A 164 10.63 14.00 4.11
N GLY A 165 9.53 14.23 4.82
CA GLY A 165 9.46 14.03 6.27
C GLY A 165 9.69 12.56 6.66
N ILE A 166 9.15 11.62 5.90
CA ILE A 166 9.42 10.18 6.09
C ILE A 166 10.91 9.89 5.96
N GLN A 167 11.56 10.44 4.93
CA GLN A 167 12.99 10.24 4.72
C GLN A 167 13.86 10.84 5.84
N GLN A 168 13.47 12.02 6.35
CA GLN A 168 14.20 12.68 7.45
C GLN A 168 14.00 11.95 8.79
N ALA A 169 12.82 11.37 9.02
CA ALA A 169 12.52 10.64 10.26
C ALA A 169 13.30 9.30 10.37
N PHE A 170 13.70 8.72 9.24
CA PHE A 170 14.34 7.40 9.19
C PHE A 170 15.61 7.44 8.33
N PRO A 171 16.75 7.88 8.87
CA PRO A 171 18.02 7.93 8.13
C PRO A 171 18.52 6.52 7.77
N LEU A 172 19.27 6.43 6.69
CA LEU A 172 19.90 5.18 6.25
C LEU A 172 20.98 4.75 7.24
N THR A 173 21.02 3.46 7.57
CA THR A 173 22.10 2.85 8.32
C THR A 173 23.22 2.36 7.38
N PRO A 174 24.52 2.45 7.79
CA PRO A 174 25.65 2.05 6.93
C PRO A 174 25.67 0.56 6.57
N ASP A 175 25.11 -0.30 7.43
CA ASP A 175 25.28 -1.77 7.39
C ASP A 175 24.35 -2.47 6.38
N GLY A 176 23.69 -1.72 5.54
CA GLY A 176 22.72 -2.26 4.60
C GLY A 176 21.27 -2.17 5.10
N VAL A 177 20.37 -2.79 4.37
CA VAL A 177 18.93 -2.79 4.67
C VAL A 177 18.42 -4.23 4.70
N ARG A 178 17.91 -4.66 5.86
CA ARG A 178 17.17 -5.91 5.97
C ARG A 178 15.70 -5.68 5.66
N LEU A 179 15.18 -6.45 4.71
CA LEU A 179 13.80 -6.37 4.26
C LEU A 179 13.09 -7.70 4.50
N ARG A 180 11.89 -7.64 5.09
CA ARG A 180 11.02 -8.80 5.29
C ARG A 180 9.69 -8.59 4.58
N LEU A 181 9.35 -9.50 3.67
CA LEU A 181 8.04 -9.54 3.00
C LEU A 181 6.97 -10.06 3.97
N VAL A 182 5.99 -9.23 4.28
CA VAL A 182 4.86 -9.55 5.17
C VAL A 182 3.75 -10.25 4.41
N THR A 183 3.54 -9.83 3.16
CA THR A 183 2.53 -10.42 2.27
C THR A 183 3.14 -10.79 0.92
N PRO A 184 2.53 -11.74 0.19
CA PRO A 184 3.11 -12.21 -1.07
C PRO A 184 3.37 -11.08 -2.07
N LEU A 185 4.63 -10.96 -2.49
CA LEU A 185 5.06 -10.00 -3.50
C LEU A 185 4.96 -10.63 -4.89
N ARG A 186 4.17 -10.02 -5.77
CA ARG A 186 4.00 -10.46 -7.15
C ARG A 186 4.51 -9.42 -8.14
N LEU A 187 5.72 -9.63 -8.62
CA LEU A 187 6.31 -8.84 -9.68
C LEU A 187 6.09 -9.53 -11.04
N LEU A 188 6.00 -8.73 -12.09
CA LEU A 188 5.87 -9.22 -13.46
C LEU A 188 7.05 -8.73 -14.29
N SER A 189 7.63 -9.62 -15.09
CA SER A 189 8.62 -9.31 -16.13
C SER A 189 8.16 -9.94 -17.43
N GLY A 190 7.99 -9.14 -18.47
CA GLY A 190 7.43 -9.62 -19.75
C GLY A 190 6.05 -10.27 -19.62
N GLY A 191 5.22 -9.82 -18.67
CA GLY A 191 3.89 -10.38 -18.39
C GLY A 191 3.87 -11.66 -17.55
N LYS A 192 5.03 -12.25 -17.26
CA LYS A 192 5.16 -13.48 -16.45
C LYS A 192 5.54 -13.16 -15.00
N PRO A 193 5.04 -13.92 -14.01
CA PRO A 193 5.46 -13.78 -12.62
C PRO A 193 6.95 -14.05 -12.46
N VAL A 194 7.63 -13.16 -11.72
CA VAL A 194 9.01 -13.34 -11.29
C VAL A 194 9.00 -14.21 -10.02
N ARG A 195 9.82 -15.26 -9.98
CA ARG A 195 9.92 -16.18 -8.84
C ARG A 195 11.15 -15.96 -7.97
N GLU A 196 12.16 -15.29 -8.50
CA GLU A 196 13.38 -14.95 -7.78
C GLU A 196 13.46 -13.44 -7.58
N LEU A 197 13.62 -13.02 -6.32
CA LEU A 197 13.69 -11.60 -5.97
C LEU A 197 15.14 -11.12 -6.09
N THR A 198 15.35 -10.08 -6.89
CA THR A 198 16.56 -9.28 -6.86
C THR A 198 16.26 -7.87 -6.39
N PHE A 199 17.24 -7.18 -5.81
CA PHE A 199 17.08 -5.78 -5.42
C PHE A 199 16.61 -4.92 -6.59
N SER A 200 17.21 -5.10 -7.75
CA SER A 200 16.87 -4.33 -8.96
C SER A 200 15.40 -4.51 -9.37
N LEU A 201 14.85 -5.71 -9.27
CA LEU A 201 13.43 -5.94 -9.59
C LEU A 201 12.50 -5.27 -8.58
N LEU A 202 12.82 -5.36 -7.29
CA LEU A 202 12.06 -4.74 -6.21
C LEU A 202 12.05 -3.23 -6.36
N VAL A 203 13.24 -2.61 -6.38
CA VAL A 203 13.35 -1.14 -6.36
C VAL A 203 12.81 -0.50 -7.63
N ARG A 204 12.96 -1.13 -8.78
CA ARG A 204 12.34 -0.66 -10.03
C ARG A 204 10.82 -0.70 -10.00
N ALA A 205 10.24 -1.69 -9.32
CA ALA A 205 8.79 -1.75 -9.11
C ALA A 205 8.32 -0.65 -8.15
N LEU A 206 9.07 -0.39 -7.07
CA LEU A 206 8.82 0.72 -6.14
C LEU A 206 8.92 2.07 -6.82
N ILE A 207 10.04 2.36 -7.49
CA ILE A 207 10.25 3.62 -8.21
C ILE A 207 9.09 3.88 -9.16
N ARG A 208 8.75 2.92 -10.01
CA ARG A 208 7.65 3.06 -10.96
C ARG A 208 6.31 3.37 -10.29
N ARG A 209 5.98 2.68 -9.18
CA ARG A 209 4.73 2.92 -8.47
C ARG A 209 4.72 4.27 -7.77
N ILE A 210 5.79 4.61 -7.06
CA ILE A 210 5.89 5.84 -6.26
C ILE A 210 5.90 7.07 -7.18
N THR A 211 6.69 7.05 -8.26
CA THR A 211 6.74 8.16 -9.21
C THR A 211 5.41 8.37 -9.95
N ALA A 212 4.72 7.28 -10.28
CA ALA A 212 3.38 7.38 -10.87
C ALA A 212 2.34 7.92 -9.88
N LEU A 213 2.38 7.52 -8.60
CA LEU A 213 1.52 8.08 -7.56
C LEU A 213 1.79 9.57 -7.35
N ALA A 214 3.06 9.97 -7.27
CA ALA A 214 3.46 11.38 -7.16
C ALA A 214 2.95 12.21 -8.35
N TYR A 215 3.11 11.72 -9.56
CA TYR A 215 2.68 12.40 -10.77
C TYR A 215 1.16 12.57 -10.85
N TYR A 216 0.41 11.46 -10.73
CA TYR A 216 -1.04 11.49 -10.95
C TYR A 216 -1.85 12.07 -9.80
N TYR A 217 -1.37 11.98 -8.56
CA TYR A 217 -2.13 12.35 -7.37
C TYR A 217 -1.44 13.36 -6.47
N GLY A 218 -0.11 13.47 -6.55
CA GLY A 218 0.67 14.50 -5.87
C GLY A 218 0.94 15.74 -6.73
N TYR A 219 0.66 15.65 -8.04
CA TYR A 219 0.99 16.71 -9.02
C TYR A 219 2.47 17.08 -9.01
N TYR A 220 3.32 16.10 -8.72
CA TYR A 220 4.76 16.26 -8.61
C TYR A 220 5.49 15.35 -9.60
N GLU A 221 6.27 15.94 -10.49
CA GLU A 221 7.14 15.19 -11.40
C GLU A 221 8.54 15.08 -10.83
N MET A 222 9.00 13.84 -10.65
CA MET A 222 10.34 13.57 -10.16
C MET A 222 11.36 13.68 -11.32
N ASP A 223 12.30 14.62 -11.18
CA ASP A 223 13.44 14.71 -12.11
C ASP A 223 14.52 13.71 -11.68
N MET A 224 14.58 12.58 -12.40
CA MET A 224 15.46 11.47 -12.07
C MET A 224 15.95 10.74 -13.32
N ASP A 225 17.21 10.32 -13.31
CA ASP A 225 17.73 9.40 -14.32
C ASP A 225 17.36 7.96 -13.97
N PHE A 226 16.21 7.51 -14.49
CA PHE A 226 15.70 6.16 -14.26
C PHE A 226 16.61 5.08 -14.84
N LYS A 227 17.36 5.38 -15.92
CA LYS A 227 18.30 4.43 -16.54
C LYS A 227 19.48 4.22 -15.63
N TRP A 228 20.07 5.30 -15.14
CA TRP A 228 21.17 5.26 -14.17
C TRP A 228 20.77 4.51 -12.90
N LEU A 229 19.61 4.83 -12.31
CA LEU A 229 19.10 4.12 -11.13
C LEU A 229 18.91 2.61 -11.42
N ALA A 230 18.41 2.25 -12.58
CA ALA A 230 18.24 0.84 -12.95
C ALA A 230 19.58 0.10 -13.10
N GLU A 231 20.63 0.76 -13.56
CA GLU A 231 22.00 0.22 -13.65
C GLU A 231 22.60 0.07 -12.26
N ARG A 232 22.58 1.13 -11.43
CA ARG A 232 23.05 1.11 -10.04
C ARG A 232 22.36 0.05 -9.18
N SER A 233 21.06 -0.16 -9.37
CA SER A 233 20.33 -1.16 -8.60
C SER A 233 20.80 -2.61 -8.80
N ARG A 234 21.55 -2.90 -9.88
CA ARG A 234 22.13 -4.23 -10.13
C ARG A 234 23.41 -4.49 -9.33
N GLU A 235 24.04 -3.43 -8.81
CA GLU A 235 25.24 -3.52 -8.00
C GLU A 235 24.92 -3.87 -6.54
N ILE A 236 23.65 -3.79 -6.15
CA ILE A 236 23.20 -4.16 -4.80
C ILE A 236 23.01 -5.67 -4.73
N SER A 237 23.70 -6.30 -3.81
CA SER A 237 23.65 -7.75 -3.57
C SER A 237 22.76 -8.11 -2.38
N CYS A 238 22.19 -9.31 -2.42
CA CYS A 238 21.51 -9.92 -1.29
C CYS A 238 22.50 -10.84 -0.56
N MET A 239 22.75 -10.59 0.73
CA MET A 239 23.80 -11.26 1.49
C MET A 239 23.32 -12.54 2.18
N ASP A 240 22.05 -12.57 2.65
CA ASP A 240 21.46 -13.64 3.47
C ASP A 240 19.96 -13.82 3.17
N GLY A 241 19.62 -13.88 1.90
CA GLY A 241 18.21 -13.97 1.48
C GLY A 241 17.64 -15.39 1.57
N ASP A 242 16.50 -15.54 2.23
CA ASP A 242 15.67 -16.73 2.26
C ASP A 242 14.33 -16.53 1.52
N PHE A 243 14.37 -15.78 0.42
CA PHE A 243 13.18 -15.53 -0.40
C PHE A 243 12.73 -16.79 -1.13
N PHE A 244 11.44 -17.10 -1.03
CA PHE A 244 10.84 -18.26 -1.66
C PHE A 244 9.48 -17.94 -2.28
N TRP A 245 9.11 -18.70 -3.30
CA TRP A 245 7.80 -18.60 -3.92
C TRP A 245 6.76 -19.40 -3.14
N GLN A 246 5.70 -18.74 -2.65
CA GLN A 246 4.57 -19.40 -1.99
C GLN A 246 3.40 -19.54 -2.97
N GLY A 247 2.77 -20.72 -2.95
CA GLY A 247 1.57 -21.06 -3.71
C GLY A 247 1.86 -21.42 -5.18
N ASP A 248 1.07 -22.34 -5.73
CA ASP A 248 1.27 -22.81 -7.11
C ASP A 248 0.67 -21.84 -8.13
N THR A 249 -0.57 -21.44 -7.90
CA THR A 249 -1.33 -20.52 -8.74
C THR A 249 -2.37 -19.77 -7.90
N GLY A 250 -2.87 -18.65 -8.41
CA GLY A 250 -3.98 -17.97 -7.78
C GLY A 250 -3.63 -16.61 -7.15
N LYS A 251 -4.56 -16.11 -6.36
CA LYS A 251 -4.52 -14.73 -5.85
C LYS A 251 -3.42 -14.50 -4.80
N TYR A 252 -3.08 -15.55 -4.06
CA TYR A 252 -2.12 -15.47 -2.94
C TYR A 252 -0.72 -16.01 -3.30
N ALA A 253 -0.48 -16.36 -4.57
CA ALA A 253 0.84 -16.78 -5.01
C ALA A 253 1.77 -15.57 -5.16
N GLY A 254 2.99 -15.69 -4.63
CA GLY A 254 4.00 -14.63 -4.69
C GLY A 254 5.24 -14.98 -3.89
N ILE A 255 6.20 -14.07 -3.86
CA ILE A 255 7.45 -14.21 -3.12
C ILE A 255 7.20 -13.78 -1.66
N LEU A 256 7.69 -14.57 -0.72
CA LEU A 256 7.80 -14.25 0.71
C LEU A 256 9.25 -14.48 1.17
N GLY A 257 9.52 -14.17 2.43
CA GLY A 257 10.84 -14.34 3.04
C GLY A 257 11.47 -13.01 3.44
N SER A 258 12.75 -13.07 3.79
CA SER A 258 13.53 -11.91 4.19
C SER A 258 14.95 -11.96 3.62
N GLY A 259 15.65 -10.84 3.67
CA GLY A 259 17.05 -10.79 3.24
C GLY A 259 17.66 -9.42 3.47
N THR A 260 18.97 -9.39 3.61
CA THR A 260 19.76 -8.17 3.78
C THR A 260 20.36 -7.75 2.44
N PHE A 261 20.04 -6.54 2.02
CA PHE A 261 20.63 -5.94 0.83
C PHE A 261 21.78 -5.01 1.22
N SER A 262 22.92 -5.16 0.55
CA SER A 262 24.16 -4.44 0.82
C SER A 262 24.73 -3.82 -0.44
N GLY A 263 25.31 -2.62 -0.31
CA GLY A 263 25.85 -1.81 -1.37
C GLY A 263 25.55 -0.33 -1.15
N VAL A 264 25.69 0.49 -2.20
CA VAL A 264 25.37 1.92 -2.13
C VAL A 264 23.85 2.10 -2.25
N LEU A 265 23.19 2.29 -1.12
CA LEU A 265 21.71 2.31 -1.01
C LEU A 265 21.11 3.73 -0.95
N ASN A 266 21.93 4.77 -0.89
CA ASN A 266 21.47 6.14 -0.64
C ASN A 266 20.38 6.61 -1.60
N GLU A 267 20.52 6.30 -2.89
CA GLU A 267 19.57 6.71 -3.93
C GLU A 267 18.26 5.92 -3.86
N PHE A 268 18.28 4.74 -3.25
CA PHE A 268 17.12 3.82 -3.18
C PHE A 268 16.39 3.91 -1.84
N HIS A 269 17.05 4.38 -0.80
CA HIS A 269 16.51 4.45 0.55
C HIS A 269 15.17 5.19 0.63
N PRO A 270 14.97 6.36 -0.01
CA PRO A 270 13.67 7.04 0.00
C PRO A 270 12.54 6.19 -0.58
N PHE A 271 12.83 5.39 -1.61
CA PHE A 271 11.85 4.50 -2.22
C PHE A 271 11.54 3.28 -1.36
N LEU A 272 12.53 2.77 -0.63
CA LEU A 272 12.33 1.69 0.31
C LEU A 272 11.45 2.13 1.48
N LEU A 273 11.73 3.29 2.08
CA LEU A 273 10.90 3.86 3.16
C LEU A 273 9.46 4.12 2.71
N LEU A 274 9.27 4.79 1.57
CA LEU A 274 7.94 5.00 1.01
C LEU A 274 7.25 3.69 0.64
N GLY A 275 8.03 2.67 0.30
CA GLY A 275 7.52 1.34 -0.01
C GLY A 275 6.83 0.64 1.16
N GLU A 276 7.21 0.92 2.41
CA GLU A 276 6.49 0.41 3.59
C GLU A 276 5.06 0.96 3.70
N TYR A 277 4.84 2.20 3.22
CA TYR A 277 3.52 2.83 3.19
C TYR A 277 2.72 2.45 1.94
N LEU A 278 3.38 2.32 0.80
CA LEU A 278 2.75 2.26 -0.52
C LEU A 278 2.78 0.86 -1.14
N GLN A 279 3.61 -0.05 -0.60
CA GLN A 279 3.80 -1.41 -1.09
C GLN A 279 4.18 -1.46 -2.59
N CYS A 280 4.38 -2.62 -3.16
CA CYS A 280 4.68 -2.74 -4.59
C CYS A 280 4.18 -4.05 -5.20
N GLY A 281 4.22 -4.13 -6.53
CA GLY A 281 3.80 -5.29 -7.27
C GLY A 281 2.29 -5.33 -7.56
N LYS A 282 1.84 -6.45 -8.09
CA LYS A 282 0.44 -6.64 -8.47
C LYS A 282 -0.43 -6.77 -7.22
N GLY A 283 -1.44 -5.94 -7.11
CA GLY A 283 -2.36 -5.93 -5.97
C GLY A 283 -1.90 -5.07 -4.78
N ALA A 284 -0.84 -4.26 -4.92
CA ALA A 284 -0.31 -3.42 -3.86
C ALA A 284 -1.36 -2.54 -3.16
N ALA A 285 -2.34 -2.00 -3.90
CA ALA A 285 -3.43 -1.22 -3.29
C ALA A 285 -4.28 -2.02 -2.29
N TYR A 286 -4.26 -3.33 -2.40
CA TYR A 286 -5.10 -4.25 -1.61
C TYR A 286 -4.29 -5.18 -0.70
N GLY A 287 -3.13 -4.74 -0.22
CA GLY A 287 -2.36 -5.40 0.81
C GLY A 287 -1.32 -6.40 0.31
N TYR A 288 -1.13 -6.59 -0.99
CA TYR A 288 -0.09 -7.46 -1.53
C TYR A 288 1.24 -6.73 -1.68
N GLY A 289 2.34 -7.47 -1.50
CA GLY A 289 3.69 -6.92 -1.61
C GLY A 289 4.03 -5.93 -0.49
N GLN A 290 3.41 -6.10 0.68
CA GLN A 290 3.78 -5.41 1.90
C GLN A 290 5.12 -5.96 2.40
N PHE A 291 6.00 -5.07 2.77
CA PHE A 291 7.26 -5.41 3.43
C PHE A 291 7.55 -4.44 4.57
N LEU A 292 8.48 -4.84 5.42
CA LEU A 292 9.02 -4.03 6.50
C LEU A 292 10.53 -3.96 6.35
N LEU A 293 11.09 -2.80 6.62
CA LEU A 293 12.52 -2.60 6.79
C LEU A 293 12.85 -2.85 8.26
N GLU A 294 13.67 -3.88 8.50
CA GLU A 294 14.09 -4.21 9.85
C GLU A 294 15.31 -3.35 10.20
N LYS A 295 15.26 -2.67 11.34
CA LYS A 295 16.43 -1.95 11.87
C LYS A 295 17.48 -2.97 12.23
N SER A 296 18.75 -2.70 11.89
CA SER A 296 19.87 -3.49 12.38
C SER A 296 19.83 -3.47 13.91
N SER A 297 19.94 -4.65 14.54
CA SER A 297 19.84 -4.84 16.00
C SER A 297 21.06 -4.26 16.73
N GLY A 298 21.43 -3.03 16.46
CA GLY A 298 22.61 -2.35 16.99
C GLY A 298 22.37 -1.19 17.97
N GLU A 299 21.10 -0.77 18.16
CA GLU A 299 20.80 0.34 19.08
C GLU A 299 19.65 -0.01 20.01
N LEU A 300 19.94 -0.87 21.01
CA LEU A 300 19.29 -0.93 22.30
C LEU A 300 20.40 -0.72 23.34
N SER A 301 20.73 0.52 23.59
CA SER A 301 21.44 0.94 24.80
C SER A 301 20.85 2.26 25.31
#